data_275623c74515641f02a5552e97e99aff
#
_entry.id   275623c74515641f02a5552e97e99aff
#
_cell.length_a   1.000
_cell.length_b   1.000
_cell.length_c   1.000
_cell.angle_alpha   90.00
_cell.angle_beta   90.00
_cell.angle_gamma   90.00
#
_symmetry.space_group_name_H-M   'P 1'
#
loop_
_entity.id
_entity.type
_entity.pdbx_description
1 polymer ?
#
loop_
_entity_poly.entity_id
_entity_poly.type
_entity_poly.pdbx_seq_one_letter_code
_entity_poly.pdbx_strand_id
1 'polypeptide(L)'
;MRKTINCFIPYRESTAAEQTIHALKESSIVNKIYLLNIEPNKTLSTPEGCEILPVDSLTSSKTMKMIAEKADTPYILLYTKTSALELAYKALERMTDFLQDRECGMVYADHHEWKNGEKKKHPVNDYQPGSVRDDFDFGPLLIFNRTEFILASLQMTEERKYAALYELRLFLTLHSHLVHINEYLYTETESDNRLSGEKQFDYVNPRNREVQIEMEEAFTRYLKSINALLEPICVETDVKKGNFEYEASVIIPVRNRARTIDDAIRSALTQETRFPFNIIVVDNHSTDGTTEIIGQYKDNKAVIHLQPQRTDLGIGGCWDLAINHPRCGRFAIQLDSDDLYSDTHTLQTIVDTFYKEQCAMVIGTYRMTDFRLNTIAPGVIDHSEWTKENGHNNALRINGLGGSARILHTYPARNRRAQCQLRRRLCPGTHFLAPI
;
A
#
# COMPACT_ATOMS: atom_id res chain seq x y z
N MET A 1 -36.05 -7.01 -20.03
CA MET A 1 -35.18 -5.88 -19.64
C MET A 1 -34.18 -5.61 -20.77
N ARG A 2 -33.72 -4.37 -20.91
CA ARG A 2 -32.68 -4.04 -21.90
C ARG A 2 -31.33 -4.57 -21.42
N LYS A 3 -30.59 -5.28 -22.26
CA LYS A 3 -29.24 -5.75 -21.96
C LYS A 3 -28.26 -4.55 -21.96
N THR A 4 -27.56 -4.32 -20.88
CA THR A 4 -26.80 -3.07 -20.64
C THR A 4 -25.34 -3.27 -20.31
N ILE A 5 -24.88 -4.51 -20.08
CA ILE A 5 -23.51 -4.82 -19.66
C ILE A 5 -22.81 -5.75 -20.63
N ASN A 6 -21.59 -5.39 -21.05
CA ASN A 6 -20.61 -6.34 -21.61
C ASN A 6 -19.65 -6.76 -20.50
N CYS A 7 -19.48 -8.07 -20.32
CA CYS A 7 -18.62 -8.64 -19.30
C CYS A 7 -17.28 -9.08 -19.90
N PHE A 8 -16.18 -8.74 -19.26
CA PHE A 8 -14.82 -9.15 -19.61
C PHE A 8 -14.22 -9.89 -18.42
N ILE A 9 -13.89 -11.15 -18.60
CA ILE A 9 -13.36 -12.02 -17.54
C ILE A 9 -12.10 -12.76 -18.02
N PRO A 10 -11.06 -12.92 -17.16
CA PRO A 10 -9.92 -13.76 -17.51
C PRO A 10 -10.36 -15.20 -17.64
N TYR A 11 -9.85 -15.89 -18.63
CA TYR A 11 -10.32 -17.23 -18.97
C TYR A 11 -9.19 -18.26 -19.00
N ARG A 12 -9.41 -19.31 -18.23
CA ARG A 12 -8.75 -20.62 -18.29
C ARG A 12 -9.84 -21.66 -18.19
N GLU A 13 -9.75 -22.74 -18.96
CA GLU A 13 -10.69 -23.85 -18.83
C GLU A 13 -10.63 -24.45 -17.43
N SER A 14 -11.70 -24.24 -16.67
CA SER A 14 -11.83 -24.71 -15.28
C SER A 14 -13.29 -24.66 -14.84
N THR A 15 -13.64 -25.44 -13.83
CA THR A 15 -14.96 -25.41 -13.18
C THR A 15 -15.28 -24.01 -12.63
N ALA A 16 -14.29 -23.28 -12.13
CA ALA A 16 -14.48 -21.90 -11.64
C ALA A 16 -14.90 -20.94 -12.78
N ALA A 17 -14.30 -21.08 -13.95
CA ALA A 17 -14.69 -20.29 -15.12
C ALA A 17 -16.11 -20.59 -15.57
N GLU A 18 -16.50 -21.88 -15.59
CA GLU A 18 -17.87 -22.30 -15.94
C GLU A 18 -18.90 -21.73 -14.95
N GLN A 19 -18.61 -21.79 -13.66
CA GLN A 19 -19.45 -21.20 -12.61
C GLN A 19 -19.60 -19.68 -12.79
N THR A 20 -18.52 -18.96 -13.06
CA THR A 20 -18.55 -17.52 -13.32
C THR A 20 -19.38 -17.18 -14.56
N ILE A 21 -19.19 -17.92 -15.66
CA ILE A 21 -19.98 -17.73 -16.89
C ILE A 21 -21.46 -17.97 -16.63
N HIS A 22 -21.80 -19.03 -15.89
CA HIS A 22 -23.17 -19.35 -15.52
C HIS A 22 -23.79 -18.21 -14.70
N ALA A 23 -23.14 -17.76 -13.64
CA ALA A 23 -23.62 -16.67 -12.79
C ALA A 23 -23.87 -15.37 -13.59
N LEU A 24 -23.00 -15.03 -14.55
CA LEU A 24 -23.20 -13.87 -15.41
C LEU A 24 -24.34 -14.06 -16.38
N LYS A 25 -24.57 -15.26 -16.94
CA LYS A 25 -25.68 -15.57 -17.86
C LYS A 25 -27.05 -15.53 -17.19
N GLU A 26 -27.13 -15.81 -15.89
CA GLU A 26 -28.39 -15.71 -15.13
C GLU A 26 -28.88 -14.27 -15.00
N SER A 27 -27.99 -13.27 -15.10
CA SER A 27 -28.40 -11.85 -15.03
C SER A 27 -29.06 -11.40 -16.34
N SER A 28 -30.26 -10.86 -16.22
CA SER A 28 -31.06 -10.41 -17.36
C SER A 28 -30.49 -9.18 -18.10
N ILE A 29 -29.55 -8.44 -17.47
CA ILE A 29 -28.94 -7.22 -18.02
C ILE A 29 -27.61 -7.48 -18.72
N VAL A 30 -27.03 -8.70 -18.62
CA VAL A 30 -25.81 -9.06 -19.33
C VAL A 30 -26.10 -9.27 -20.82
N ASN A 31 -25.35 -8.57 -21.67
CA ASN A 31 -25.47 -8.63 -23.13
C ASN A 31 -24.55 -9.72 -23.71
N LYS A 32 -23.26 -9.60 -23.45
CA LYS A 32 -22.25 -10.50 -23.98
C LYS A 32 -21.12 -10.71 -22.98
N ILE A 33 -20.54 -11.92 -23.01
CA ILE A 33 -19.40 -12.29 -22.17
C ILE A 33 -18.19 -12.50 -23.09
N TYR A 34 -17.15 -11.70 -22.85
CA TYR A 34 -15.85 -11.81 -23.49
C TYR A 34 -14.87 -12.50 -22.55
N LEU A 35 -14.23 -13.55 -23.05
CA LEU A 35 -13.29 -14.39 -22.34
C LEU A 35 -11.86 -13.97 -22.72
N LEU A 36 -11.16 -13.32 -21.81
CA LEU A 36 -9.80 -12.83 -22.01
C LEU A 36 -8.82 -14.00 -21.85
N ASN A 37 -8.34 -14.55 -22.96
CA ASN A 37 -7.38 -15.66 -22.97
C ASN A 37 -5.98 -15.15 -22.59
N ILE A 38 -5.56 -15.42 -21.34
CA ILE A 38 -4.24 -15.08 -20.80
C ILE A 38 -3.17 -16.14 -21.09
N GLU A 39 -3.52 -17.23 -21.78
CA GLU A 39 -2.64 -18.31 -22.21
C GLU A 39 -2.63 -18.40 -23.77
N PRO A 40 -2.02 -17.42 -24.47
CA PRO A 40 -2.21 -17.23 -25.92
C PRO A 40 -1.79 -18.44 -26.77
N ASN A 41 -0.92 -19.31 -26.25
CA ASN A 41 -0.46 -20.51 -26.93
C ASN A 41 -1.38 -21.75 -26.75
N LYS A 42 -2.47 -21.61 -25.98
CA LYS A 42 -3.40 -22.69 -25.71
C LYS A 42 -4.67 -22.52 -26.51
N THR A 43 -5.02 -23.53 -27.27
CA THR A 43 -6.34 -23.60 -27.93
C THR A 43 -7.39 -23.90 -26.85
N LEU A 44 -8.30 -22.99 -26.63
CA LEU A 44 -9.37 -23.11 -25.65
C LEU A 44 -10.69 -23.34 -26.33
N SER A 45 -11.56 -24.14 -25.71
CA SER A 45 -12.95 -24.29 -26.15
C SER A 45 -13.75 -23.03 -25.84
N THR A 46 -14.60 -22.58 -26.77
CA THR A 46 -15.44 -21.42 -26.60
C THR A 46 -16.79 -21.85 -26.04
N PRO A 47 -17.13 -21.50 -24.77
CA PRO A 47 -18.44 -21.77 -24.22
C PRO A 47 -19.54 -21.06 -25.04
N GLU A 48 -20.70 -21.69 -25.15
CA GLU A 48 -21.84 -21.11 -25.86
C GLU A 48 -22.18 -19.71 -25.40
N GLY A 49 -22.42 -18.80 -26.36
CA GLY A 49 -22.77 -17.39 -26.05
C GLY A 49 -21.63 -16.52 -25.52
N CYS A 50 -20.39 -17.01 -25.57
CA CYS A 50 -19.19 -16.28 -25.23
C CYS A 50 -18.31 -16.00 -26.46
N GLU A 51 -17.41 -15.03 -26.37
CA GLU A 51 -16.36 -14.77 -27.38
C GLU A 51 -14.99 -14.76 -26.69
N ILE A 52 -14.04 -15.56 -27.22
CA ILE A 52 -12.66 -15.57 -26.71
C ILE A 52 -11.86 -14.46 -27.40
N LEU A 53 -11.16 -13.65 -26.58
CA LEU A 53 -10.25 -12.60 -27.03
C LEU A 53 -8.83 -12.90 -26.53
N PRO A 54 -7.85 -13.00 -27.45
CA PRO A 54 -6.46 -13.20 -27.05
C PRO A 54 -5.91 -11.91 -26.40
N VAL A 55 -5.27 -12.03 -25.24
CA VAL A 55 -4.63 -10.91 -24.54
C VAL A 55 -3.22 -11.31 -24.10
N ASP A 56 -2.32 -10.34 -24.03
CA ASP A 56 -0.96 -10.53 -23.53
C ASP A 56 -0.89 -10.42 -22.00
N SER A 57 -1.71 -9.57 -21.42
CA SER A 57 -1.88 -9.37 -19.97
C SER A 57 -3.24 -8.75 -19.72
N LEU A 58 -3.88 -9.09 -18.58
CA LEU A 58 -5.13 -8.46 -18.15
C LEU A 58 -4.99 -6.95 -17.91
N THR A 59 -3.80 -6.51 -17.53
CA THR A 59 -3.49 -5.14 -17.11
C THR A 59 -2.69 -4.36 -18.16
N SER A 60 -2.63 -4.84 -19.42
CA SER A 60 -1.91 -4.16 -20.49
C SER A 60 -2.76 -3.09 -21.18
N SER A 61 -2.10 -2.09 -21.76
CA SER A 61 -2.75 -1.03 -22.54
C SER A 61 -3.51 -1.61 -23.74
N LYS A 62 -2.99 -2.65 -24.36
CA LYS A 62 -3.65 -3.35 -25.49
C LYS A 62 -4.97 -3.97 -25.06
N THR A 63 -4.99 -4.60 -23.90
CA THR A 63 -6.21 -5.19 -23.34
C THR A 63 -7.23 -4.10 -22.99
N MET A 64 -6.83 -3.01 -22.35
CA MET A 64 -7.77 -1.92 -22.05
C MET A 64 -8.37 -1.27 -23.30
N LYS A 65 -7.56 -1.02 -24.33
CA LYS A 65 -8.03 -0.50 -25.64
C LYS A 65 -8.97 -1.49 -26.32
N MET A 66 -8.66 -2.77 -26.32
CA MET A 66 -9.52 -3.81 -26.90
C MET A 66 -10.86 -3.91 -26.16
N ILE A 67 -10.89 -3.81 -24.84
CA ILE A 67 -12.13 -3.75 -24.04
C ILE A 67 -12.96 -2.54 -24.47
N ALA A 68 -12.34 -1.36 -24.59
CA ALA A 68 -13.01 -0.13 -25.02
C ALA A 68 -13.63 -0.26 -26.42
N GLU A 69 -12.95 -0.90 -27.37
CA GLU A 69 -13.39 -1.14 -28.75
C GLU A 69 -14.53 -2.17 -28.83
N LYS A 70 -14.45 -3.25 -28.06
CA LYS A 70 -15.40 -4.35 -28.06
C LYS A 70 -16.70 -4.06 -27.32
N ALA A 71 -16.65 -3.16 -26.34
CA ALA A 71 -17.83 -2.81 -25.55
C ALA A 71 -18.82 -1.98 -26.38
N ASP A 72 -20.04 -2.48 -26.55
CA ASP A 72 -21.13 -1.85 -27.31
C ASP A 72 -22.37 -1.52 -26.46
N THR A 73 -22.29 -1.77 -25.14
CA THR A 73 -23.34 -1.48 -24.16
C THR A 73 -22.94 -0.31 -23.25
N PRO A 74 -23.89 0.32 -22.54
CA PRO A 74 -23.59 1.44 -21.65
C PRO A 74 -22.57 1.15 -20.56
N TYR A 75 -22.45 -0.10 -20.10
CA TYR A 75 -21.58 -0.49 -18.99
C TYR A 75 -20.63 -1.61 -19.37
N ILE A 76 -19.44 -1.58 -18.77
CA ILE A 76 -18.37 -2.57 -18.88
C ILE A 76 -18.17 -3.21 -17.53
N LEU A 77 -18.36 -4.52 -17.42
CA LEU A 77 -17.94 -5.28 -16.24
C LEU A 77 -16.59 -5.89 -16.51
N LEU A 78 -15.64 -5.65 -15.62
CA LEU A 78 -14.34 -6.30 -15.58
C LEU A 78 -14.21 -7.11 -14.28
N TYR A 79 -14.06 -8.42 -14.42
CA TYR A 79 -13.67 -9.29 -13.31
C TYR A 79 -12.18 -9.60 -13.45
N THR A 80 -11.39 -9.40 -12.40
CA THR A 80 -9.92 -9.42 -12.50
C THR A 80 -9.28 -10.73 -12.03
N LYS A 81 -10.09 -11.69 -11.56
CA LYS A 81 -9.61 -13.00 -11.07
C LYS A 81 -10.10 -14.16 -11.94
N THR A 82 -9.39 -15.27 -11.88
CA THR A 82 -9.78 -16.56 -12.51
C THR A 82 -10.57 -17.47 -11.57
N SER A 83 -10.79 -17.07 -10.31
CA SER A 83 -11.59 -17.77 -9.33
C SER A 83 -13.09 -17.68 -9.64
N ALA A 84 -13.87 -18.60 -9.06
CA ALA A 84 -15.32 -18.57 -9.22
C ALA A 84 -15.95 -17.29 -8.63
N LEU A 85 -16.88 -16.71 -9.38
CA LEU A 85 -17.70 -15.58 -8.99
C LEU A 85 -19.13 -16.05 -8.74
N GLU A 86 -19.67 -15.77 -7.54
CA GLU A 86 -21.08 -15.93 -7.22
C GLU A 86 -21.71 -14.55 -7.05
N LEU A 87 -22.80 -14.25 -7.72
CA LEU A 87 -23.49 -12.98 -7.62
C LEU A 87 -24.62 -13.06 -6.56
N ALA A 88 -24.76 -12.03 -5.73
CA ALA A 88 -25.93 -11.88 -4.88
C ALA A 88 -27.18 -11.52 -5.73
N TYR A 89 -28.35 -11.65 -5.13
CA TYR A 89 -29.60 -11.33 -5.82
C TYR A 89 -29.61 -9.89 -6.38
N LYS A 90 -29.81 -9.78 -7.69
CA LYS A 90 -29.78 -8.50 -8.44
C LYS A 90 -28.54 -7.64 -8.21
N ALA A 91 -27.37 -8.27 -7.98
CA ALA A 91 -26.14 -7.55 -7.69
C ALA A 91 -25.75 -6.59 -8.84
N LEU A 92 -25.81 -7.06 -10.08
CA LEU A 92 -25.40 -6.24 -11.22
C LEU A 92 -26.39 -5.09 -11.47
N GLU A 93 -27.69 -5.32 -11.31
CA GLU A 93 -28.70 -4.27 -11.40
C GLU A 93 -28.48 -3.19 -10.34
N ARG A 94 -28.20 -3.58 -9.10
CA ARG A 94 -27.89 -2.63 -8.00
C ARG A 94 -26.64 -1.85 -8.28
N MET A 95 -25.57 -2.48 -8.77
CA MET A 95 -24.35 -1.77 -9.13
C MET A 95 -24.54 -0.80 -10.29
N THR A 96 -25.32 -1.19 -11.32
CA THR A 96 -25.57 -0.31 -12.47
C THR A 96 -26.50 0.85 -12.17
N ASP A 97 -27.34 0.77 -11.14
CA ASP A 97 -28.19 1.89 -10.73
C ASP A 97 -27.36 3.10 -10.29
N PHE A 98 -26.22 2.89 -9.65
CA PHE A 98 -25.30 3.98 -9.29
C PHE A 98 -24.60 4.61 -10.51
N LEU A 99 -24.42 3.86 -11.60
CA LEU A 99 -23.82 4.36 -12.86
C LEU A 99 -24.80 5.17 -13.72
N GLN A 100 -26.06 5.27 -13.32
CA GLN A 100 -27.01 6.17 -13.98
C GLN A 100 -26.70 7.64 -13.68
N ASP A 101 -26.01 7.91 -12.57
CA ASP A 101 -25.41 9.22 -12.34
C ASP A 101 -24.28 9.46 -13.37
N ARG A 102 -24.38 10.55 -14.12
CA ARG A 102 -23.44 10.91 -15.18
C ARG A 102 -22.02 11.19 -14.68
N GLU A 103 -21.88 11.53 -13.40
CA GLU A 103 -20.58 11.79 -12.78
C GLU A 103 -19.89 10.51 -12.27
N CYS A 104 -20.60 9.38 -12.27
CA CYS A 104 -20.04 8.10 -11.83
C CYS A 104 -19.33 7.38 -12.98
N GLY A 105 -18.00 7.21 -12.86
CA GLY A 105 -17.18 6.50 -13.84
C GLY A 105 -16.99 5.01 -13.56
N MET A 106 -16.95 4.64 -12.30
CA MET A 106 -16.75 3.25 -11.86
C MET A 106 -17.47 2.98 -10.55
N VAL A 107 -18.05 1.79 -10.40
CA VAL A 107 -18.58 1.28 -9.15
C VAL A 107 -17.88 -0.02 -8.74
N TYR A 108 -17.75 -0.21 -7.42
CA TYR A 108 -17.25 -1.42 -6.77
C TYR A 108 -18.00 -1.63 -5.46
N ALA A 109 -17.91 -2.83 -4.88
CA ALA A 109 -18.72 -3.17 -3.73
C ALA A 109 -17.97 -4.07 -2.73
N ASP A 110 -18.48 -4.11 -1.49
CA ASP A 110 -18.08 -5.13 -0.53
C ASP A 110 -18.39 -6.52 -1.07
N HIS A 111 -17.64 -7.51 -0.62
CA HIS A 111 -17.82 -8.88 -1.05
C HIS A 111 -17.56 -9.89 0.07
N HIS A 112 -17.87 -11.14 -0.21
CA HIS A 112 -17.44 -12.26 0.61
C HIS A 112 -16.30 -12.99 -0.07
N GLU A 113 -15.40 -13.54 0.73
CA GLU A 113 -14.34 -14.43 0.28
C GLU A 113 -14.54 -15.83 0.85
N TRP A 114 -14.42 -16.87 0.01
CA TRP A 114 -14.16 -18.21 0.47
C TRP A 114 -12.68 -18.36 0.81
N LYS A 115 -12.36 -18.49 2.09
CA LYS A 115 -11.00 -18.61 2.61
C LYS A 115 -10.92 -19.77 3.58
N ASN A 116 -10.06 -20.75 3.28
CA ASN A 116 -9.90 -21.94 4.11
C ASN A 116 -11.21 -22.71 4.35
N GLY A 117 -12.12 -22.75 3.37
CA GLY A 117 -13.43 -23.41 3.48
C GLY A 117 -14.50 -22.64 4.24
N GLU A 118 -14.23 -21.39 4.65
CA GLU A 118 -15.18 -20.52 5.33
C GLU A 118 -15.52 -19.30 4.49
N LYS A 119 -16.78 -18.90 4.48
CA LYS A 119 -17.23 -17.66 3.84
C LYS A 119 -17.04 -16.49 4.81
N LYS A 120 -16.15 -15.56 4.47
CA LYS A 120 -15.81 -14.40 5.30
C LYS A 120 -16.24 -13.11 4.62
N LYS A 121 -16.60 -12.12 5.42
CA LYS A 121 -16.87 -10.76 4.94
C LYS A 121 -15.54 -10.07 4.58
N HIS A 122 -15.49 -9.47 3.41
CA HIS A 122 -14.41 -8.62 2.95
C HIS A 122 -14.96 -7.23 2.62
N PRO A 123 -15.05 -6.33 3.62
CA PRO A 123 -15.41 -4.94 3.35
C PRO A 123 -14.23 -4.23 2.69
N VAL A 124 -14.51 -3.38 1.71
CA VAL A 124 -13.54 -2.49 1.07
C VAL A 124 -13.74 -1.04 1.53
N ASN A 125 -12.77 -0.18 1.27
CA ASN A 125 -12.84 1.20 1.73
C ASN A 125 -13.48 2.12 0.67
N ASP A 126 -14.11 3.21 1.14
CA ASP A 126 -14.53 4.30 0.27
C ASP A 126 -13.32 4.93 -0.41
N TYR A 127 -13.41 5.12 -1.73
CA TYR A 127 -12.40 5.84 -2.47
C TYR A 127 -12.47 7.34 -2.13
N GLN A 128 -11.36 7.88 -1.71
CA GLN A 128 -11.25 9.31 -1.46
C GLN A 128 -10.48 10.00 -2.61
N PRO A 129 -10.97 11.14 -3.13
CA PRO A 129 -10.27 11.89 -4.16
C PRO A 129 -8.81 12.16 -3.76
N GLY A 130 -7.89 11.81 -4.65
CA GLY A 130 -6.45 11.89 -4.38
C GLY A 130 -5.84 10.63 -3.74
N SER A 131 -6.61 9.58 -3.52
CA SER A 131 -6.08 8.26 -3.13
C SER A 131 -5.40 7.60 -4.33
N VAL A 132 -4.08 7.74 -4.40
CA VAL A 132 -3.28 7.33 -5.57
C VAL A 132 -2.50 6.03 -5.35
N ARG A 133 -2.74 5.34 -4.25
CA ARG A 133 -2.05 4.08 -3.95
C ARG A 133 -2.37 3.02 -5.02
N ASP A 134 -1.33 2.34 -5.48
CA ASP A 134 -1.47 1.28 -6.49
C ASP A 134 -2.06 -0.02 -5.93
N ASP A 135 -1.99 -0.20 -4.60
CA ASP A 135 -2.54 -1.33 -3.86
C ASP A 135 -3.93 -1.05 -3.25
N PHE A 136 -4.62 0.03 -3.69
CA PHE A 136 -5.99 0.30 -3.21
C PHE A 136 -6.93 -0.85 -3.60
N ASP A 137 -7.59 -1.42 -2.62
CA ASP A 137 -8.47 -2.57 -2.81
C ASP A 137 -9.88 -2.13 -3.24
N PHE A 138 -10.22 -2.36 -4.49
CA PHE A 138 -11.56 -2.19 -5.06
C PHE A 138 -12.36 -3.50 -5.11
N GLY A 139 -11.78 -4.60 -4.65
CA GLY A 139 -12.27 -5.93 -4.97
C GLY A 139 -12.07 -6.31 -6.44
N PRO A 140 -12.32 -7.57 -6.79
CA PRO A 140 -12.06 -8.08 -8.15
C PRO A 140 -13.17 -7.78 -9.17
N LEU A 141 -14.35 -7.32 -8.77
CA LEU A 141 -15.48 -7.03 -9.65
C LEU A 141 -15.69 -5.54 -9.78
N LEU A 142 -15.41 -4.99 -10.97
CA LEU A 142 -15.49 -3.58 -11.28
C LEU A 142 -16.51 -3.36 -12.40
N ILE A 143 -17.41 -2.36 -12.27
CA ILE A 143 -18.29 -1.97 -13.36
C ILE A 143 -18.04 -0.50 -13.70
N PHE A 144 -17.80 -0.25 -14.98
CA PHE A 144 -17.45 1.07 -15.49
C PHE A 144 -18.58 1.65 -16.36
N ASN A 145 -18.73 2.97 -16.32
CA ASN A 145 -19.41 3.69 -17.38
C ASN A 145 -18.55 3.58 -18.65
N ARG A 146 -19.14 3.10 -19.75
CA ARG A 146 -18.42 2.87 -21.00
C ARG A 146 -17.80 4.16 -21.56
N THR A 147 -18.52 5.27 -21.50
CA THR A 147 -18.03 6.55 -22.03
C THR A 147 -16.78 6.99 -21.29
N GLU A 148 -16.82 6.95 -19.96
CA GLU A 148 -15.69 7.32 -19.11
C GLU A 148 -14.51 6.38 -19.28
N PHE A 149 -14.77 5.07 -19.41
CA PHE A 149 -13.73 4.07 -19.69
C PHE A 149 -13.00 4.37 -21.01
N ILE A 150 -13.76 4.66 -22.08
CA ILE A 150 -13.18 5.02 -23.37
C ILE A 150 -12.36 6.31 -23.28
N LEU A 151 -12.90 7.36 -22.65
CA LEU A 151 -12.18 8.63 -22.48
C LEU A 151 -10.87 8.43 -21.72
N ALA A 152 -10.88 7.66 -20.62
CA ALA A 152 -9.69 7.35 -19.86
C ALA A 152 -8.68 6.52 -20.68
N SER A 153 -9.17 5.52 -21.44
CA SER A 153 -8.31 4.67 -22.29
C SER A 153 -7.61 5.46 -23.42
N LEU A 154 -8.26 6.49 -23.97
CA LEU A 154 -7.68 7.37 -24.99
C LEU A 154 -6.56 8.26 -24.43
N GLN A 155 -6.57 8.54 -23.15
CA GLN A 155 -5.50 9.29 -22.48
C GLN A 155 -4.24 8.45 -22.25
N MET A 156 -4.34 7.10 -22.33
CA MET A 156 -3.22 6.18 -22.18
C MET A 156 -2.39 6.11 -23.46
N THR A 157 -1.45 7.05 -23.64
CA THR A 157 -0.63 7.17 -24.87
C THR A 157 0.55 6.20 -24.87
N GLU A 158 1.03 5.78 -23.70
CA GLU A 158 2.15 4.85 -23.56
C GLU A 158 1.68 3.40 -23.57
N GLU A 159 2.49 2.51 -24.15
CA GLU A 159 2.25 1.08 -24.05
C GLU A 159 2.75 0.55 -22.71
N ARG A 160 1.85 -0.06 -21.94
CA ARG A 160 2.13 -0.69 -20.66
C ARG A 160 1.68 -2.14 -20.66
N LYS A 161 2.47 -2.97 -20.06
CA LYS A 161 2.16 -4.40 -19.89
C LYS A 161 1.44 -4.68 -18.58
N TYR A 162 1.78 -3.93 -17.53
CA TYR A 162 1.34 -4.20 -16.15
C TYR A 162 0.48 -3.09 -15.53
N ALA A 163 0.73 -1.83 -15.86
CA ALA A 163 0.17 -0.69 -15.14
C ALA A 163 -1.06 -0.06 -15.79
N ALA A 164 -1.58 -0.61 -16.89
CA ALA A 164 -2.63 0.10 -17.64
C ALA A 164 -3.98 0.16 -16.91
N LEU A 165 -4.36 -0.84 -16.13
CA LEU A 165 -5.58 -0.76 -15.31
C LEU A 165 -5.43 0.29 -14.20
N TYR A 166 -4.25 0.40 -13.60
CA TYR A 166 -3.93 1.45 -12.63
C TYR A 166 -3.98 2.83 -13.26
N GLU A 167 -3.34 3.01 -14.42
CA GLU A 167 -3.34 4.27 -15.17
C GLU A 167 -4.75 4.68 -15.60
N LEU A 168 -5.55 3.75 -16.12
CA LEU A 168 -6.94 3.95 -16.48
C LEU A 168 -7.76 4.43 -15.27
N ARG A 169 -7.60 3.79 -14.12
CA ARG A 169 -8.26 4.21 -12.88
C ARG A 169 -7.90 5.65 -12.49
N LEU A 170 -6.62 6.01 -12.58
CA LEU A 170 -6.18 7.38 -12.27
C LEU A 170 -6.82 8.40 -13.23
N PHE A 171 -6.85 8.12 -14.53
CA PHE A 171 -7.46 9.03 -15.50
C PHE A 171 -8.98 9.12 -15.39
N LEU A 172 -9.67 8.04 -14.99
CA LEU A 172 -11.10 8.11 -14.65
C LEU A 172 -11.39 9.18 -13.60
N THR A 173 -10.52 9.32 -12.59
CA THR A 173 -10.73 10.28 -11.50
C THR A 173 -10.55 11.74 -11.90
N LEU A 174 -10.11 12.02 -13.12
CA LEU A 174 -10.01 13.38 -13.62
C LEU A 174 -11.38 13.96 -14.01
N HIS A 175 -12.32 13.12 -14.38
CA HIS A 175 -13.60 13.53 -14.97
C HIS A 175 -14.82 12.89 -14.33
N SER A 176 -14.61 11.87 -13.48
CA SER A 176 -15.70 11.10 -12.88
C SER A 176 -15.36 10.62 -11.47
N HIS A 177 -16.37 10.19 -10.74
CA HIS A 177 -16.22 9.64 -9.39
C HIS A 177 -16.13 8.11 -9.41
N LEU A 178 -15.40 7.56 -8.44
CA LEU A 178 -15.39 6.12 -8.14
C LEU A 178 -16.29 5.90 -6.92
N VAL A 179 -17.33 5.08 -7.07
CA VAL A 179 -18.37 4.91 -6.04
C VAL A 179 -18.27 3.53 -5.41
N HIS A 180 -18.12 3.50 -4.10
CA HIS A 180 -18.20 2.31 -3.28
C HIS A 180 -19.66 2.04 -2.87
N ILE A 181 -20.11 0.80 -3.05
CA ILE A 181 -21.38 0.33 -2.57
C ILE A 181 -21.15 -0.52 -1.32
N ASN A 182 -21.52 -0.01 -0.16
CA ASN A 182 -21.38 -0.67 1.14
C ASN A 182 -22.40 -1.81 1.30
N GLU A 183 -22.37 -2.77 0.37
CA GLU A 183 -23.17 -3.97 0.36
C GLU A 183 -22.36 -5.16 -0.17
N TYR A 184 -22.57 -6.33 0.42
CA TYR A 184 -21.90 -7.58 0.01
C TYR A 184 -22.63 -8.17 -1.22
N LEU A 185 -22.26 -7.68 -2.42
CA LEU A 185 -22.96 -7.97 -3.67
C LEU A 185 -22.46 -9.21 -4.41
N TYR A 186 -21.34 -9.77 -4.00
CA TYR A 186 -20.80 -10.98 -4.63
C TYR A 186 -19.92 -11.77 -3.66
N THR A 187 -19.57 -12.98 -4.07
CA THR A 187 -18.62 -13.85 -3.36
C THR A 187 -17.56 -14.31 -4.35
N GLU A 188 -16.32 -14.30 -3.91
CA GLU A 188 -15.21 -14.87 -4.68
C GLU A 188 -14.43 -15.90 -3.85
N THR A 189 -13.69 -16.76 -4.50
CA THR A 189 -12.76 -17.66 -3.82
C THR A 189 -11.38 -16.99 -3.75
N GLU A 190 -10.79 -16.92 -2.55
CA GLU A 190 -9.44 -16.37 -2.40
C GLU A 190 -8.47 -17.10 -3.35
N SER A 191 -7.88 -16.36 -4.26
CA SER A 191 -6.82 -16.85 -5.15
C SER A 191 -5.64 -15.89 -5.09
N ASP A 192 -4.43 -16.42 -4.85
CA ASP A 192 -3.21 -15.63 -4.90
C ASP A 192 -2.70 -15.59 -6.34
N ASN A 193 -2.88 -14.45 -7.00
CA ASN A 193 -2.45 -14.22 -8.39
C ASN A 193 -1.14 -13.42 -8.47
N ARG A 194 -0.47 -13.15 -7.32
CA ARG A 194 0.77 -12.40 -7.30
C ARG A 194 1.91 -13.21 -7.87
N LEU A 195 2.79 -12.55 -8.61
CA LEU A 195 3.95 -13.19 -9.24
C LEU A 195 4.92 -13.79 -8.22
N SER A 196 5.00 -13.20 -7.02
CA SER A 196 5.86 -13.68 -5.94
C SER A 196 5.23 -14.81 -5.11
N GLY A 197 3.90 -14.92 -5.10
CA GLY A 197 3.16 -15.79 -4.19
C GLY A 197 3.15 -15.34 -2.73
N GLU A 198 3.60 -14.12 -2.45
CA GLU A 198 3.73 -13.55 -1.10
C GLU A 198 2.65 -12.50 -0.83
N LYS A 199 2.01 -12.59 0.36
CA LYS A 199 0.89 -11.71 0.72
C LYS A 199 1.32 -10.33 1.22
N GLN A 200 2.53 -10.21 1.76
CA GLN A 200 3.09 -8.96 2.28
C GLN A 200 4.29 -8.52 1.46
N PHE A 201 4.45 -7.21 1.30
CA PHE A 201 5.59 -6.58 0.63
C PHE A 201 5.81 -6.99 -0.83
N ASP A 202 4.78 -7.50 -1.51
CA ASP A 202 4.86 -7.86 -2.93
C ASP A 202 5.28 -6.67 -3.81
N TYR A 203 4.86 -5.46 -3.44
CA TYR A 203 5.18 -4.21 -4.14
C TYR A 203 6.67 -3.84 -4.11
N VAL A 204 7.44 -4.28 -3.11
CA VAL A 204 8.90 -4.04 -3.00
C VAL A 204 9.73 -5.25 -3.39
N ASN A 205 9.11 -6.33 -3.85
CA ASN A 205 9.81 -7.54 -4.26
C ASN A 205 10.63 -7.26 -5.55
N PRO A 206 11.95 -7.50 -5.58
CA PRO A 206 12.79 -7.26 -6.77
C PRO A 206 12.32 -8.01 -8.02
N ARG A 207 11.58 -9.11 -7.88
CA ARG A 207 10.97 -9.86 -9.00
C ARG A 207 9.89 -9.06 -9.73
N ASN A 208 9.29 -8.06 -9.06
CA ASN A 208 8.26 -7.20 -9.61
C ASN A 208 8.82 -5.85 -10.09
N ARG A 209 10.14 -5.73 -10.32
CA ARG A 209 10.79 -4.45 -10.67
C ARG A 209 10.18 -3.79 -11.90
N GLU A 210 9.91 -4.55 -12.94
CA GLU A 210 9.28 -4.02 -14.18
C GLU A 210 7.87 -3.48 -13.89
N VAL A 211 7.09 -4.17 -13.06
CA VAL A 211 5.76 -3.73 -12.63
C VAL A 211 5.87 -2.40 -11.88
N GLN A 212 6.82 -2.28 -10.95
CA GLN A 212 7.02 -1.06 -10.17
C GLN A 212 7.44 0.13 -11.03
N ILE A 213 8.31 -0.09 -12.02
CA ILE A 213 8.72 0.96 -12.97
C ILE A 213 7.49 1.48 -13.75
N GLU A 214 6.69 0.59 -14.33
CA GLU A 214 5.49 1.01 -15.08
C GLU A 214 4.46 1.72 -14.18
N MET A 215 4.25 1.25 -12.94
CA MET A 215 3.35 1.90 -11.98
C MET A 215 3.83 3.31 -11.63
N GLU A 216 5.14 3.49 -11.41
CA GLU A 216 5.75 4.80 -11.14
C GLU A 216 5.61 5.75 -12.32
N GLU A 217 5.84 5.28 -13.55
CA GLU A 217 5.68 6.08 -14.75
C GLU A 217 4.21 6.51 -14.97
N ALA A 218 3.25 5.58 -14.81
CA ALA A 218 1.83 5.87 -14.89
C ALA A 218 1.41 6.93 -13.85
N PHE A 219 1.88 6.79 -12.62
CA PHE A 219 1.62 7.74 -11.56
C PHE A 219 2.27 9.11 -11.82
N THR A 220 3.52 9.15 -12.25
CA THR A 220 4.22 10.39 -12.61
C THR A 220 3.47 11.16 -13.69
N ARG A 221 2.97 10.45 -14.69
CA ARG A 221 2.18 11.04 -15.76
C ARG A 221 0.86 11.63 -15.26
N TYR A 222 0.16 10.91 -14.38
CA TYR A 222 -1.04 11.41 -13.72
C TYR A 222 -0.74 12.70 -12.92
N LEU A 223 0.34 12.72 -12.11
CA LEU A 223 0.73 13.91 -11.37
C LEU A 223 1.01 15.12 -12.27
N LYS A 224 1.65 14.88 -13.44
CA LYS A 224 1.85 15.94 -14.46
C LYS A 224 0.52 16.47 -14.98
N SER A 225 -0.45 15.59 -15.28
CA SER A 225 -1.74 16.00 -15.83
C SER A 225 -2.57 16.86 -14.89
N ILE A 226 -2.41 16.68 -13.57
CA ILE A 226 -3.10 17.47 -12.54
C ILE A 226 -2.24 18.62 -11.96
N ASN A 227 -1.07 18.91 -12.55
CA ASN A 227 -0.10 19.89 -12.05
C ASN A 227 0.33 19.68 -10.58
N ALA A 228 0.40 18.43 -10.14
CA ALA A 228 0.78 18.04 -8.79
C ALA A 228 2.15 17.36 -8.70
N LEU A 229 2.86 17.20 -9.83
CA LEU A 229 4.22 16.69 -9.82
C LEU A 229 5.14 17.66 -9.09
N LEU A 230 5.82 17.16 -8.06
CA LEU A 230 6.81 17.92 -7.33
C LEU A 230 8.16 17.83 -8.04
N GLU A 231 8.76 18.98 -8.31
CA GLU A 231 10.14 19.03 -8.78
C GLU A 231 11.10 18.60 -7.66
N PRO A 232 12.27 18.00 -7.99
CA PRO A 232 13.23 17.53 -7.00
C PRO A 232 14.04 18.68 -6.38
N ILE A 233 13.34 19.76 -6.02
CA ILE A 233 13.92 20.93 -5.37
C ILE A 233 13.96 20.68 -3.87
N CYS A 234 15.14 20.44 -3.33
CA CYS A 234 15.36 20.21 -1.92
C CYS A 234 16.01 21.42 -1.25
N VAL A 235 15.51 21.78 -0.07
CA VAL A 235 16.15 22.78 0.78
C VAL A 235 17.05 22.04 1.77
N GLU A 236 18.30 22.49 1.90
CA GLU A 236 19.22 21.90 2.87
C GLU A 236 18.69 22.09 4.30
N THR A 237 18.82 21.06 5.11
CA THR A 237 18.40 21.05 6.49
C THR A 237 19.61 21.30 7.37
N ASP A 238 19.57 22.35 8.22
CA ASP A 238 20.59 22.56 9.23
C ASP A 238 20.41 21.51 10.36
N VAL A 239 21.06 20.38 10.19
CA VAL A 239 21.01 19.24 11.13
C VAL A 239 21.73 19.57 12.45
N LYS A 240 22.49 20.66 12.55
CA LYS A 240 23.19 21.10 13.78
C LYS A 240 22.40 22.08 14.60
N LYS A 241 21.25 22.54 14.13
CA LYS A 241 20.42 23.53 14.81
C LYS A 241 19.89 23.01 16.15
N GLY A 242 19.96 23.88 17.19
CA GLY A 242 19.45 23.60 18.52
C GLY A 242 20.46 22.92 19.45
N ASN A 243 20.17 22.98 20.75
CA ASN A 243 20.95 22.31 21.78
C ASN A 243 20.11 21.18 22.38
N PHE A 244 20.66 19.99 22.42
CA PHE A 244 20.00 18.79 22.92
C PHE A 244 20.92 18.07 23.93
N GLU A 245 20.35 17.52 25.00
CA GLU A 245 21.06 16.71 25.98
C GLU A 245 21.55 15.40 25.35
N TYR A 246 20.73 14.83 24.46
CA TYR A 246 21.02 13.62 23.70
C TYR A 246 21.09 13.92 22.21
N GLU A 247 22.00 13.25 21.52
CA GLU A 247 22.08 13.36 20.08
C GLU A 247 20.97 12.55 19.38
N ALA A 248 20.60 11.42 19.96
CA ALA A 248 19.54 10.58 19.44
C ALA A 248 18.61 10.07 20.54
N SER A 249 17.33 9.89 20.21
CA SER A 249 16.38 9.13 21.00
C SER A 249 15.81 7.98 20.17
N VAL A 250 15.95 6.76 20.67
CA VAL A 250 15.22 5.61 20.12
C VAL A 250 13.83 5.61 20.71
N ILE A 251 12.80 5.70 19.86
CA ILE A 251 11.40 5.79 20.29
C ILE A 251 10.72 4.47 19.99
N ILE A 252 10.17 3.86 21.05
CA ILE A 252 9.49 2.56 21.00
C ILE A 252 8.04 2.72 21.46
N PRO A 253 7.08 2.95 20.56
CA PRO A 253 5.67 2.88 20.93
C PRO A 253 5.27 1.41 21.11
N VAL A 254 4.54 1.10 22.18
CA VAL A 254 4.19 -0.28 22.49
C VAL A 254 2.78 -0.40 23.06
N ARG A 255 2.09 -1.48 22.70
CA ARG A 255 0.87 -1.95 23.34
C ARG A 255 0.75 -3.46 23.21
N ASN A 256 0.71 -4.17 24.34
CA ASN A 256 0.55 -5.63 24.40
C ASN A 256 1.61 -6.38 23.57
N ARG A 257 2.88 -6.25 23.98
CA ARG A 257 4.05 -6.87 23.36
C ARG A 257 4.98 -7.51 24.41
N ALA A 258 4.41 -8.15 25.44
CA ALA A 258 5.20 -8.80 26.49
C ALA A 258 6.24 -9.80 25.96
N ARG A 259 5.99 -10.38 24.77
CA ARG A 259 6.90 -11.35 24.16
C ARG A 259 8.16 -10.74 23.54
N THR A 260 8.12 -9.48 23.09
CA THR A 260 9.16 -8.90 22.23
C THR A 260 9.78 -7.63 22.78
N ILE A 261 9.09 -6.90 23.66
CA ILE A 261 9.54 -5.59 24.14
C ILE A 261 10.91 -5.63 24.83
N ASP A 262 11.22 -6.71 25.56
CA ASP A 262 12.52 -6.85 26.23
C ASP A 262 13.67 -6.92 25.21
N ASP A 263 13.48 -7.70 24.16
CA ASP A 263 14.46 -7.85 23.08
C ASP A 263 14.67 -6.53 22.32
N ALA A 264 13.58 -5.78 22.03
CA ALA A 264 13.67 -4.48 21.39
C ALA A 264 14.45 -3.46 22.25
N ILE A 265 14.15 -3.36 23.55
CA ILE A 265 14.88 -2.47 24.48
C ILE A 265 16.36 -2.87 24.59
N ARG A 266 16.67 -4.16 24.72
CA ARG A 266 18.04 -4.65 24.78
C ARG A 266 18.80 -4.37 23.49
N SER A 267 18.18 -4.59 22.34
CA SER A 267 18.76 -4.27 21.03
C SER A 267 19.15 -2.79 20.92
N ALA A 268 18.33 -1.90 21.46
CA ALA A 268 18.64 -0.47 21.51
C ALA A 268 19.73 -0.15 22.56
N LEU A 269 19.72 -0.78 23.73
CA LEU A 269 20.73 -0.56 24.78
C LEU A 269 22.14 -1.06 24.40
N THR A 270 22.24 -2.04 23.51
CA THR A 270 23.53 -2.57 23.04
C THR A 270 24.17 -1.75 21.92
N GLN A 271 23.54 -0.64 21.51
CA GLN A 271 24.09 0.21 20.46
C GLN A 271 25.36 0.96 20.94
N GLU A 272 26.41 0.87 20.15
CA GLU A 272 27.69 1.51 20.37
C GLU A 272 27.75 2.81 19.56
N THR A 273 27.81 3.97 20.26
CA THR A 273 27.79 5.29 19.65
C THR A 273 28.86 6.20 20.20
N ARG A 274 29.31 7.17 19.39
CA ARG A 274 30.24 8.23 19.80
C ARG A 274 29.52 9.45 20.43
N PHE A 275 28.21 9.36 20.63
CA PHE A 275 27.37 10.42 21.16
C PHE A 275 26.41 9.86 22.23
N PRO A 276 25.90 10.70 23.13
CA PRO A 276 24.88 10.27 24.11
C PRO A 276 23.53 10.04 23.41
N PHE A 277 22.85 8.96 23.77
CA PHE A 277 21.49 8.68 23.34
C PHE A 277 20.63 8.14 24.49
N ASN A 278 19.32 8.15 24.33
CA ASN A 278 18.37 7.54 25.23
C ASN A 278 17.29 6.75 24.47
N ILE A 279 16.48 6.02 25.21
CA ILE A 279 15.37 5.20 24.71
C ILE A 279 14.10 5.74 25.37
N ILE A 280 13.09 6.10 24.58
CA ILE A 280 11.79 6.56 25.06
C ILE A 280 10.76 5.51 24.68
N VAL A 281 10.32 4.73 25.67
CA VAL A 281 9.28 3.72 25.50
C VAL A 281 7.94 4.33 25.87
N VAL A 282 6.99 4.33 24.95
CA VAL A 282 5.63 4.83 25.19
C VAL A 282 4.67 3.65 25.27
N ASP A 283 4.34 3.27 26.49
CA ASP A 283 3.40 2.17 26.77
C ASP A 283 1.95 2.66 26.72
N ASN A 284 1.27 2.37 25.63
CA ASN A 284 -0.10 2.79 25.38
C ASN A 284 -1.12 1.84 26.07
N HIS A 285 -1.09 1.80 27.40
CA HIS A 285 -2.02 1.01 28.24
C HIS A 285 -1.98 -0.49 27.95
N SER A 286 -0.81 -1.10 28.04
CA SER A 286 -0.65 -2.55 27.94
C SER A 286 -1.31 -3.30 29.10
N THR A 287 -1.80 -4.51 28.86
CA THR A 287 -2.53 -5.36 29.81
C THR A 287 -2.04 -6.80 29.87
N ASP A 288 -0.93 -7.11 29.17
CA ASP A 288 -0.41 -8.47 28.97
C ASP A 288 0.92 -8.74 29.71
N GLY A 289 1.35 -7.85 30.61
CA GLY A 289 2.65 -7.93 31.30
C GLY A 289 3.76 -7.08 30.65
N THR A 290 3.47 -6.38 29.56
CA THR A 290 4.43 -5.47 28.88
C THR A 290 4.93 -4.38 29.83
N THR A 291 4.02 -3.74 30.60
CA THR A 291 4.35 -2.66 31.55
C THR A 291 5.35 -3.13 32.62
N GLU A 292 5.17 -4.33 33.16
CA GLU A 292 6.02 -4.92 34.17
C GLU A 292 7.43 -5.21 33.62
N ILE A 293 7.53 -5.66 32.37
CA ILE A 293 8.81 -5.88 31.70
C ILE A 293 9.57 -4.55 31.52
N ILE A 294 8.90 -3.51 31.02
CA ILE A 294 9.51 -2.17 30.88
C ILE A 294 9.93 -1.63 32.24
N GLY A 295 9.15 -1.88 33.31
CA GLY A 295 9.44 -1.49 34.68
C GLY A 295 10.77 -2.06 35.23
N GLN A 296 11.29 -3.14 34.67
CA GLN A 296 12.60 -3.68 35.04
C GLN A 296 13.77 -2.74 34.69
N TYR A 297 13.56 -1.84 33.74
CA TYR A 297 14.55 -0.84 33.30
C TYR A 297 14.46 0.49 34.05
N LYS A 298 13.62 0.64 35.09
CA LYS A 298 13.38 1.88 35.83
C LYS A 298 14.64 2.56 36.38
N ASP A 299 15.67 1.77 36.75
CA ASP A 299 16.94 2.26 37.30
C ASP A 299 17.97 2.58 36.20
N ASN A 300 17.66 2.28 34.94
CA ASN A 300 18.51 2.61 33.81
C ASN A 300 18.21 4.03 33.31
N LYS A 301 19.13 4.97 33.55
CA LYS A 301 18.97 6.37 33.18
C LYS A 301 18.80 6.63 31.69
N ALA A 302 19.21 5.69 30.84
CA ALA A 302 19.04 5.78 29.40
C ALA A 302 17.62 5.40 28.95
N VAL A 303 16.81 4.73 29.78
CA VAL A 303 15.45 4.32 29.44
C VAL A 303 14.42 5.22 30.12
N ILE A 304 13.54 5.78 29.33
CA ILE A 304 12.43 6.62 29.78
C ILE A 304 11.13 5.87 29.45
N HIS A 305 10.39 5.50 30.49
CA HIS A 305 9.09 4.86 30.37
C HIS A 305 7.97 5.90 30.48
N LEU A 306 7.18 6.05 29.44
CA LEU A 306 6.04 6.97 29.41
C LEU A 306 4.74 6.16 29.31
N GLN A 307 3.78 6.46 30.20
CA GLN A 307 2.39 6.03 30.07
C GLN A 307 1.52 7.25 29.83
N PRO A 308 0.86 7.39 28.67
CA PRO A 308 0.00 8.52 28.39
C PRO A 308 -1.22 8.54 29.32
N GLN A 309 -1.71 9.72 29.71
CA GLN A 309 -2.96 9.83 30.46
C GLN A 309 -4.19 9.52 29.59
N ARG A 310 -4.09 9.81 28.29
CA ARG A 310 -5.14 9.54 27.31
C ARG A 310 -5.09 8.07 26.87
N THR A 311 -6.27 7.46 26.73
CA THR A 311 -6.43 6.05 26.31
C THR A 311 -6.69 5.90 24.81
N ASP A 312 -6.93 7.02 24.12
CA ASP A 312 -7.28 7.09 22.70
C ASP A 312 -6.10 7.46 21.79
N LEU A 313 -4.86 7.44 22.31
CA LEU A 313 -3.68 7.63 21.48
C LEU A 313 -3.48 6.41 20.57
N GLY A 314 -3.46 6.65 19.26
CA GLY A 314 -2.92 5.68 18.32
C GLY A 314 -1.39 5.74 18.31
N ILE A 315 -0.75 4.95 17.44
CA ILE A 315 0.71 4.92 17.30
C ILE A 315 1.28 6.32 17.01
N GLY A 316 0.61 7.13 16.19
CA GLY A 316 1.01 8.50 15.89
C GLY A 316 0.98 9.43 17.11
N GLY A 317 0.01 9.26 18.01
CA GLY A 317 -0.04 10.02 19.26
C GLY A 317 1.07 9.61 20.24
N CYS A 318 1.47 8.34 20.26
CA CYS A 318 2.61 7.87 21.05
C CYS A 318 3.93 8.47 20.51
N TRP A 319 4.07 8.56 19.19
CA TRP A 319 5.18 9.25 18.54
C TRP A 319 5.23 10.72 18.93
N ASP A 320 4.11 11.43 18.80
CA ASP A 320 4.01 12.86 19.14
C ASP A 320 4.39 13.10 20.62
N LEU A 321 3.91 12.24 21.52
CA LEU A 321 4.26 12.32 22.94
C LEU A 321 5.76 12.16 23.18
N ALA A 322 6.40 11.19 22.53
CA ALA A 322 7.83 10.93 22.69
C ALA A 322 8.70 12.04 22.09
N ILE A 323 8.37 12.51 20.89
CA ILE A 323 9.11 13.58 20.21
C ILE A 323 9.02 14.89 20.98
N ASN A 324 7.89 15.18 21.62
CA ASN A 324 7.72 16.39 22.45
C ASN A 324 8.25 16.23 23.88
N HIS A 325 8.81 15.10 24.24
CA HIS A 325 9.39 14.92 25.57
C HIS A 325 10.66 15.79 25.74
N PRO A 326 10.85 16.51 26.88
CA PRO A 326 11.99 17.42 27.09
C PRO A 326 13.37 16.77 26.90
N ARG A 327 13.48 15.48 27.14
CA ARG A 327 14.71 14.71 26.97
C ARG A 327 14.78 13.98 25.63
N CYS A 328 13.92 14.30 24.66
CA CYS A 328 14.05 13.78 23.31
C CYS A 328 15.30 14.37 22.63
N GLY A 329 16.11 13.53 22.02
CA GLY A 329 17.34 13.92 21.35
C GLY A 329 17.10 14.67 20.04
N ARG A 330 18.20 15.14 19.43
CA ARG A 330 18.21 15.81 18.13
C ARG A 330 17.58 14.96 17.03
N PHE A 331 17.88 13.67 17.02
CA PHE A 331 17.35 12.71 16.08
C PHE A 331 16.39 11.76 16.78
N ALA A 332 15.13 11.75 16.34
CA ALA A 332 14.11 10.81 16.78
C ALA A 332 14.14 9.58 15.86
N ILE A 333 14.46 8.42 16.42
CA ILE A 333 14.71 7.18 15.67
C ILE A 333 13.68 6.15 16.06
N GLN A 334 12.88 5.70 15.12
CA GLN A 334 11.86 4.68 15.33
C GLN A 334 12.52 3.30 15.53
N LEU A 335 11.98 2.56 16.49
CA LEU A 335 12.14 1.12 16.60
C LEU A 335 10.79 0.57 17.01
N ASP A 336 10.21 -0.31 16.22
CA ASP A 336 8.97 -0.95 16.59
C ASP A 336 9.21 -1.97 17.72
N SER A 337 8.20 -2.20 18.55
CA SER A 337 8.33 -3.00 19.77
C SER A 337 8.55 -4.50 19.54
N ASP A 338 8.51 -4.92 18.30
CA ASP A 338 8.77 -6.27 17.80
C ASP A 338 9.93 -6.34 16.79
N ASP A 339 10.69 -5.22 16.66
CA ASP A 339 11.88 -5.12 15.80
C ASP A 339 13.18 -5.08 16.59
N LEU A 340 14.27 -5.42 15.90
CA LEU A 340 15.64 -5.36 16.44
C LEU A 340 16.55 -4.59 15.48
N TYR A 341 17.58 -3.92 16.04
CA TYR A 341 18.68 -3.43 15.22
C TYR A 341 19.54 -4.59 14.71
N SER A 342 19.99 -4.49 13.46
CA SER A 342 20.75 -5.57 12.80
C SER A 342 22.14 -5.81 13.41
N ASP A 343 22.74 -4.75 14.00
CA ASP A 343 24.06 -4.79 14.64
C ASP A 343 24.20 -3.67 15.68
N THR A 344 25.33 -3.66 16.39
CA THR A 344 25.60 -2.68 17.47
C THR A 344 25.95 -1.27 16.96
N HIS A 345 26.15 -1.07 15.67
CA HIS A 345 26.52 0.22 15.07
C HIS A 345 25.40 0.86 14.24
N THR A 346 24.22 0.23 14.19
CA THR A 346 23.08 0.72 13.39
C THR A 346 22.71 2.16 13.76
N LEU A 347 22.62 2.47 15.06
CA LEU A 347 22.28 3.81 15.54
C LEU A 347 23.35 4.85 15.14
N GLN A 348 24.62 4.50 15.26
CA GLN A 348 25.74 5.35 14.83
C GLN A 348 25.64 5.65 13.33
N THR A 349 25.40 4.63 12.52
CA THR A 349 25.30 4.75 11.07
C THR A 349 24.12 5.65 10.63
N ILE A 350 22.97 5.54 11.32
CA ILE A 350 21.80 6.40 11.06
C ILE A 350 22.16 7.87 11.31
N VAL A 351 22.79 8.18 12.45
CA VAL A 351 23.15 9.56 12.80
C VAL A 351 24.25 10.11 11.89
N ASP A 352 25.25 9.31 11.56
CA ASP A 352 26.29 9.70 10.58
C ASP A 352 25.68 10.02 9.21
N THR A 353 24.63 9.28 8.80
CA THR A 353 23.89 9.54 7.56
C THR A 353 23.16 10.87 7.59
N PHE A 354 22.48 11.23 8.67
CA PHE A 354 21.86 12.55 8.82
C PHE A 354 22.87 13.67 8.62
N TYR A 355 24.05 13.54 9.23
CA TYR A 355 25.12 14.55 9.11
C TYR A 355 25.75 14.58 7.73
N LYS A 356 25.98 13.42 7.12
CA LYS A 356 26.58 13.34 5.80
C LYS A 356 25.66 13.89 4.71
N GLU A 357 24.39 13.50 4.74
CA GLU A 357 23.43 13.82 3.68
C GLU A 357 22.64 15.10 3.94
N GLN A 358 22.78 15.74 5.13
CA GLN A 358 22.07 16.97 5.53
C GLN A 358 20.57 16.89 5.26
N CYS A 359 19.95 15.76 5.63
CA CYS A 359 18.57 15.43 5.31
C CYS A 359 17.66 15.49 6.55
N ALA A 360 16.36 15.65 6.32
CA ALA A 360 15.35 15.69 7.39
C ALA A 360 14.85 14.30 7.78
N MET A 361 15.04 13.28 6.93
CA MET A 361 14.59 11.92 7.17
C MET A 361 15.55 10.92 6.51
N VAL A 362 15.84 9.85 7.23
CA VAL A 362 16.59 8.68 6.73
C VAL A 362 15.63 7.48 6.77
N ILE A 363 15.59 6.72 5.69
CA ILE A 363 14.87 5.45 5.60
C ILE A 363 15.90 4.35 5.42
N GLY A 364 15.83 3.33 6.28
CA GLY A 364 16.77 2.20 6.24
C GLY A 364 16.21 0.99 5.52
N THR A 365 17.11 0.12 5.10
CA THR A 365 16.82 -1.24 4.64
C THR A 365 16.48 -2.11 5.84
N TYR A 366 15.58 -3.06 5.68
CA TYR A 366 15.27 -4.04 6.72
C TYR A 366 15.15 -5.45 6.15
N ARG A 367 15.31 -6.44 7.05
CA ARG A 367 15.19 -7.86 6.72
C ARG A 367 13.97 -8.45 7.44
N MET A 368 13.14 -9.14 6.68
CA MET A 368 12.02 -9.90 7.21
C MET A 368 12.51 -11.18 7.88
N THR A 369 12.14 -11.42 9.15
CA THR A 369 12.50 -12.64 9.88
C THR A 369 11.31 -13.20 10.66
N ASP A 370 11.39 -14.49 10.99
CA ASP A 370 10.56 -15.09 12.03
C ASP A 370 11.10 -14.75 13.44
N PHE A 371 10.38 -15.16 14.50
CA PHE A 371 10.82 -14.96 15.89
C PHE A 371 12.10 -15.74 16.30
N ARG A 372 12.65 -16.57 15.40
CA ARG A 372 13.94 -17.23 15.58
C ARG A 372 15.04 -16.55 14.77
N LEU A 373 14.73 -15.39 14.18
CA LEU A 373 15.60 -14.60 13.31
C LEU A 373 15.99 -15.32 12.00
N ASN A 374 15.26 -16.36 11.60
CA ASN A 374 15.41 -16.93 10.28
C ASN A 374 14.79 -15.99 9.26
N THR A 375 15.50 -15.73 8.17
CA THR A 375 14.97 -14.89 7.07
C THR A 375 13.75 -15.56 6.46
N ILE A 376 12.65 -14.81 6.36
CA ILE A 376 11.43 -15.19 5.64
C ILE A 376 11.28 -14.33 4.38
N ALA A 377 10.51 -14.81 3.43
CA ALA A 377 10.25 -14.08 2.20
C ALA A 377 9.48 -12.76 2.49
N PRO A 378 9.78 -11.68 1.74
CA PRO A 378 10.69 -11.56 0.60
C PRO A 378 12.17 -11.38 0.97
N GLY A 379 12.55 -11.42 2.23
CA GLY A 379 13.91 -11.29 2.69
C GLY A 379 14.29 -9.85 3.01
N VAL A 380 15.15 -9.24 2.21
CA VAL A 380 15.62 -7.87 2.41
C VAL A 380 14.76 -6.90 1.61
N ILE A 381 14.29 -5.85 2.27
CA ILE A 381 13.61 -4.72 1.66
C ILE A 381 14.58 -3.54 1.64
N ASP A 382 15.05 -3.16 0.47
CA ASP A 382 16.13 -2.19 0.30
C ASP A 382 15.67 -0.80 -0.23
N HIS A 383 14.39 -0.65 -0.53
CA HIS A 383 13.80 0.58 -1.05
C HIS A 383 14.51 1.13 -2.31
N SER A 384 15.07 0.24 -3.14
CA SER A 384 15.78 0.64 -4.36
C SER A 384 14.91 1.33 -5.40
N GLU A 385 13.57 1.21 -5.25
CA GLU A 385 12.58 1.93 -6.05
C GLU A 385 12.51 3.44 -5.75
N TRP A 386 13.13 3.90 -4.65
CA TRP A 386 13.15 5.30 -4.27
C TRP A 386 14.38 6.02 -4.86
N THR A 387 14.17 6.76 -5.93
CA THR A 387 15.22 7.52 -6.59
C THR A 387 15.29 8.97 -6.08
N LYS A 388 16.42 9.65 -6.30
CA LYS A 388 16.57 11.08 -5.98
C LYS A 388 15.59 11.95 -6.75
N GLU A 389 15.31 11.55 -7.99
CA GLU A 389 14.52 12.32 -8.94
C GLU A 389 13.04 12.23 -8.61
N ASN A 390 12.54 11.08 -8.15
CA ASN A 390 11.10 10.84 -8.04
C ASN A 390 10.62 10.19 -6.73
N GLY A 391 11.52 9.80 -5.84
CA GLY A 391 11.14 9.14 -4.58
C GLY A 391 10.11 9.93 -3.76
N HIS A 392 10.21 11.26 -3.74
CA HIS A 392 9.29 12.14 -3.03
C HIS A 392 7.86 12.15 -3.62
N ASN A 393 7.70 11.93 -4.93
CA ASN A 393 6.39 11.71 -5.55
C ASN A 393 5.92 10.27 -5.31
N ASN A 394 6.80 9.29 -5.50
CA ASN A 394 6.50 7.88 -5.37
C ASN A 394 6.03 7.48 -3.96
N ALA A 395 6.41 8.23 -2.93
CA ALA A 395 5.94 8.10 -1.55
C ALA A 395 4.41 8.15 -1.39
N LEU A 396 3.71 8.77 -2.33
CA LEU A 396 2.24 8.84 -2.31
C LEU A 396 1.60 7.57 -2.88
N ARG A 397 2.31 6.87 -3.75
CA ARG A 397 1.83 5.67 -4.44
C ARG A 397 2.01 4.40 -3.62
N ILE A 398 3.15 4.24 -2.99
CA ILE A 398 3.52 3.03 -2.27
C ILE A 398 3.67 3.28 -0.77
N ASN A 399 3.50 2.23 0.04
CA ASN A 399 3.73 2.28 1.48
C ASN A 399 5.20 2.03 1.82
N GLY A 400 6.10 2.83 1.25
CA GLY A 400 7.55 2.67 1.40
C GLY A 400 8.16 3.30 2.65
N LEU A 401 7.37 4.01 3.48
CA LEU A 401 7.86 4.72 4.68
C LEU A 401 7.71 3.89 5.97
N GLY A 402 7.14 2.68 5.90
CA GLY A 402 6.90 1.85 7.08
C GLY A 402 8.18 1.32 7.74
N GLY A 403 8.12 1.07 9.04
CA GLY A 403 9.09 0.29 9.84
C GLY A 403 10.50 0.85 10.02
N SER A 404 11.04 1.60 9.08
CA SER A 404 12.46 2.01 9.06
C SER A 404 12.69 3.52 8.93
N ALA A 405 11.65 4.35 9.06
CA ALA A 405 11.77 5.80 8.96
C ALA A 405 12.42 6.43 10.20
N ARG A 406 13.29 7.42 9.99
CA ARG A 406 14.03 8.16 11.03
C ARG A 406 13.88 9.65 10.78
N ILE A 407 13.61 10.44 11.80
CA ILE A 407 13.23 11.85 11.67
C ILE A 407 14.19 12.74 12.44
N LEU A 408 14.57 13.88 11.84
CA LEU A 408 15.28 14.94 12.52
C LEU A 408 14.31 15.78 13.39
N HIS A 409 14.54 15.82 14.68
CA HIS A 409 13.78 16.60 15.67
C HIS A 409 14.41 17.99 15.87
N THR A 410 14.20 18.94 14.97
CA THR A 410 14.77 20.30 15.08
C THR A 410 13.76 21.40 15.43
N TYR A 411 12.46 21.11 15.56
CA TYR A 411 11.45 22.13 15.80
C TYR A 411 10.59 21.82 17.01
N PRO A 412 10.35 22.81 17.90
CA PRO A 412 9.31 22.66 18.90
C PRO A 412 7.95 22.52 18.21
N ALA A 413 7.19 21.53 18.61
CA ALA A 413 5.92 21.08 17.99
C ALA A 413 4.77 22.11 18.02
N ARG A 414 5.02 23.39 18.22
CA ARG A 414 4.00 24.44 18.28
C ARG A 414 3.39 24.85 16.94
N ASN A 415 3.85 24.29 15.81
CA ASN A 415 3.34 24.64 14.49
C ASN A 415 2.77 23.41 13.78
N ARG A 416 1.46 23.15 13.93
CA ARG A 416 0.72 22.16 13.13
C ARG A 416 0.85 22.33 11.60
N ARG A 417 1.39 23.45 11.12
CA ARG A 417 1.76 23.68 9.73
C ARG A 417 3.08 23.02 9.33
N ALA A 418 3.90 22.57 10.28
CA ALA A 418 5.17 21.89 9.98
C ALA A 418 4.98 20.44 9.50
N GLN A 419 3.86 19.80 9.76
CA GLN A 419 3.54 18.48 9.16
C GLN A 419 3.43 18.51 7.63
N CYS A 420 3.12 19.66 7.04
CA CYS A 420 3.17 19.86 5.59
C CYS A 420 4.58 20.14 5.03
N GLN A 421 5.58 20.38 5.87
CA GLN A 421 6.96 20.66 5.44
C GLN A 421 7.91 19.45 5.52
N LEU A 422 7.43 18.27 5.93
CA LEU A 422 8.17 16.98 5.85
C LEU A 422 8.50 16.53 4.41
N ARG A 423 8.28 17.39 3.42
CA ARG A 423 8.57 17.20 2.00
C ARG A 423 10.05 17.36 1.61
N ARG A 424 11.00 17.30 2.58
CA ARG A 424 12.37 17.70 2.27
C ARG A 424 13.36 16.58 2.46
N ARG A 425 13.91 16.13 1.33
CA ARG A 425 14.96 15.10 1.12
C ARG A 425 14.73 13.74 1.78
N LEU A 426 14.27 12.82 1.00
CA LEU A 426 14.50 11.40 1.18
C LEU A 426 15.92 11.11 0.64
N CYS A 427 16.81 10.59 1.47
CA CYS A 427 18.14 10.18 1.02
C CYS A 427 18.10 8.71 0.59
N PRO A 428 18.24 8.38 -0.69
CA PRO A 428 18.34 7.00 -1.13
C PRO A 428 19.73 6.44 -0.86
N GLY A 429 19.82 5.19 -0.49
CA GLY A 429 21.05 4.41 -0.61
C GLY A 429 21.82 4.07 0.64
N THR A 430 21.24 4.21 1.85
CA THR A 430 21.88 3.70 3.06
C THR A 430 21.28 2.35 3.42
N HIS A 431 22.07 1.29 3.31
CA HIS A 431 21.62 -0.07 3.61
C HIS A 431 21.68 -0.34 5.12
N PHE A 432 20.55 -0.53 5.76
CA PHE A 432 20.44 -1.00 7.13
C PHE A 432 19.64 -2.30 7.15
N LEU A 433 20.10 -3.25 7.91
CA LEU A 433 19.42 -4.52 8.11
C LEU A 433 18.75 -4.47 9.47
N ALA A 434 17.44 -4.34 9.54
CA ALA A 434 16.68 -4.61 10.75
C ALA A 434 15.93 -5.93 10.58
N PRO A 435 16.00 -6.86 11.52
CA PRO A 435 15.13 -8.04 11.53
C PRO A 435 13.74 -7.65 12.04
N ILE A 436 12.70 -8.29 11.52
CA ILE A 436 11.33 -8.26 12.04
C ILE A 436 11.01 -9.54 12.78
#